data_9f08e5e9bb3b9082694f5c1a0c91e6b0
#
_entry.id   9f08e5e9bb3b9082694f5c1a0c91e6b0
#
_cell.length_a   1.000
_cell.length_b   1.000
_cell.length_c   1.000
_cell.angle_alpha   90.00
_cell.angle_beta   90.00
_cell.angle_gamma   90.00
#
_symmetry.space_group_name_H-M   'P 1'
#
loop_
_entity.id
_entity.type
_entity.pdbx_description
1 polymer ?
#
loop_
_entity_poly.entity_id
_entity_poly.type
_entity_poly.pdbx_seq_one_letter_code
_entity_poly.pdbx_strand_id
1 'polypeptide(L)'
;MNNIILIGMPGSGKSTLGVVLAKKIGYKFIDSDLLIQEREGMTLERIIEKYGDKGFIQVENDVNLSINPEHTVIATGGSAVYGREAMEHFKDIGTVVYLELPPEELEVRLGSLRERGVVSNGKTTVEEIYADRVELYKKYADITINEEGNQLRDTVEKLYDIIINKDSYN
;
A
#
# COMPACT_ATOMS: atom_id res chain seq x y z
N MET A 1 -8.99 14.23 11.77
CA MET A 1 -8.54 13.39 10.63
C MET A 1 -8.58 11.93 11.03
N ASN A 2 -9.11 11.07 10.17
CA ASN A 2 -9.15 9.63 10.41
C ASN A 2 -7.79 8.97 10.08
N ASN A 3 -7.81 7.78 9.51
CA ASN A 3 -6.60 7.07 9.15
C ASN A 3 -5.98 7.58 7.84
N ILE A 4 -4.74 7.19 7.57
CA ILE A 4 -4.04 7.41 6.31
C ILE A 4 -3.69 6.04 5.75
N ILE A 5 -4.17 5.73 4.56
CA ILE A 5 -3.97 4.45 3.91
C ILE A 5 -3.00 4.63 2.73
N LEU A 6 -1.84 3.98 2.79
CA LEU A 6 -0.83 4.05 1.75
C LEU A 6 -1.00 2.89 0.77
N ILE A 7 -1.24 3.21 -0.49
CA ILE A 7 -1.32 2.24 -1.61
C ILE A 7 -0.24 2.52 -2.65
N GLY A 8 0.07 1.55 -3.48
CA GLY A 8 1.08 1.65 -4.53
C GLY A 8 1.80 0.33 -4.77
N MET A 9 2.64 0.31 -5.78
CA MET A 9 3.40 -0.87 -6.18
C MET A 9 4.25 -1.45 -5.04
N PRO A 10 4.54 -2.76 -5.04
CA PRO A 10 5.59 -3.32 -4.21
C PRO A 10 6.89 -2.54 -4.45
N GLY A 11 7.64 -2.26 -3.39
CA GLY A 11 8.89 -1.50 -3.49
C GLY A 11 8.74 0.02 -3.57
N SER A 12 7.51 0.58 -3.58
CA SER A 12 7.29 2.03 -3.56
C SER A 12 7.58 2.70 -2.20
N GLY A 13 7.99 1.95 -1.18
CA GLY A 13 8.39 2.52 0.11
C GLY A 13 7.26 2.77 1.10
N LYS A 14 6.06 2.23 0.89
CA LYS A 14 4.88 2.43 1.76
C LYS A 14 5.15 2.18 3.23
N SER A 15 5.75 1.03 3.57
CA SER A 15 6.01 0.67 4.97
C SER A 15 7.03 1.60 5.62
N THR A 16 8.12 1.92 4.93
CA THR A 16 9.15 2.84 5.44
C THR A 16 8.61 4.26 5.62
N LEU A 17 7.93 4.77 4.59
CA LEU A 17 7.29 6.09 4.63
C LEU A 17 6.22 6.13 5.71
N GLY A 18 5.40 5.08 5.81
CA GLY A 18 4.33 4.99 6.78
C GLY A 18 4.79 5.06 8.22
N VAL A 19 5.87 4.36 8.58
CA VAL A 19 6.48 4.43 9.92
C VAL A 19 6.97 5.84 10.24
N VAL A 20 7.68 6.48 9.30
CA VAL A 20 8.23 7.82 9.51
C VAL A 20 7.11 8.86 9.60
N LEU A 21 6.12 8.77 8.74
CA LEU A 21 4.95 9.66 8.76
C LEU A 21 4.16 9.50 10.07
N ALA A 22 3.86 8.27 10.47
CA ALA A 22 3.13 7.99 11.70
C ALA A 22 3.83 8.60 12.93
N LYS A 23 5.15 8.43 13.02
CA LYS A 23 5.95 9.05 14.08
C LYS A 23 5.87 10.57 14.03
N LYS A 24 5.92 11.18 12.85
CA LYS A 24 5.90 12.63 12.66
C LYS A 24 4.56 13.26 13.09
N ILE A 25 3.44 12.60 12.81
CA ILE A 25 2.08 13.10 13.11
C ILE A 25 1.49 12.57 14.42
N GLY A 26 2.22 11.71 15.15
CA GLY A 26 1.77 11.13 16.41
C GLY A 26 0.72 10.02 16.25
N TYR A 27 0.68 9.33 15.11
CA TYR A 27 -0.25 8.25 14.81
C TYR A 27 0.36 6.87 15.12
N LYS A 28 -0.49 5.85 15.18
CA LYS A 28 -0.08 4.44 15.16
C LYS A 28 0.32 4.04 13.74
N PHE A 29 1.01 2.91 13.62
CA PHE A 29 1.35 2.32 12.32
C PHE A 29 0.90 0.87 12.25
N ILE A 30 0.32 0.48 11.12
CA ILE A 30 -0.06 -0.89 10.76
C ILE A 30 0.52 -1.19 9.39
N ASP A 31 1.15 -2.37 9.27
CA ASP A 31 1.51 -2.98 7.99
C ASP A 31 0.57 -4.16 7.74
N SER A 32 -0.27 -4.09 6.71
CA SER A 32 -1.26 -5.13 6.46
C SER A 32 -0.65 -6.46 6.03
N ASP A 33 0.53 -6.45 5.40
CA ASP A 33 1.26 -7.67 5.04
C ASP A 33 1.65 -8.48 6.30
N LEU A 34 2.01 -7.80 7.38
CA LEU A 34 2.30 -8.45 8.66
C LEU A 34 1.05 -9.07 9.29
N LEU A 35 -0.10 -8.39 9.20
CA LEU A 35 -1.36 -8.95 9.70
C LEU A 35 -1.81 -10.18 8.90
N ILE A 36 -1.59 -10.17 7.58
CA ILE A 36 -1.85 -11.33 6.72
C ILE A 36 -0.99 -12.52 7.15
N GLN A 37 0.31 -12.30 7.34
CA GLN A 37 1.24 -13.34 7.78
C GLN A 37 0.92 -13.86 9.18
N GLU A 38 0.55 -12.99 10.11
CA GLU A 38 0.12 -13.37 11.47
C GLU A 38 -1.14 -14.24 11.42
N ARG A 39 -2.17 -13.84 10.67
CA ARG A 39 -3.42 -14.60 10.52
C ARG A 39 -3.20 -15.98 9.92
N GLU A 40 -2.39 -16.08 8.87
CA GLU A 40 -2.17 -17.32 8.14
C GLU A 40 -1.04 -18.19 8.76
N GLY A 41 -0.24 -17.64 9.67
CA GLY A 41 0.88 -18.34 10.30
C GLY A 41 2.02 -18.68 9.34
N MET A 42 2.15 -17.96 8.22
CA MET A 42 3.16 -18.20 7.20
C MET A 42 3.51 -16.92 6.41
N THR A 43 4.62 -16.96 5.67
CA THR A 43 5.04 -15.83 4.82
C THR A 43 4.09 -15.62 3.62
N LEU A 44 4.06 -14.41 3.06
CA LEU A 44 3.23 -14.09 1.89
C LEU A 44 3.48 -15.03 0.72
N GLU A 45 4.75 -15.36 0.45
CA GLU A 45 5.15 -16.29 -0.60
C GLU A 45 4.47 -17.66 -0.41
N ARG A 46 4.50 -18.22 0.81
CA ARG A 46 3.86 -19.50 1.12
C ARG A 46 2.34 -19.44 1.05
N ILE A 47 1.73 -18.30 1.37
CA ILE A 47 0.29 -18.10 1.21
C ILE A 47 -0.07 -18.16 -0.28
N ILE A 48 0.70 -17.47 -1.14
CA ILE A 48 0.51 -17.49 -2.59
C ILE A 48 0.72 -18.89 -3.16
N GLU A 49 1.78 -19.60 -2.74
CA GLU A 49 2.02 -20.99 -3.15
C GLU A 49 0.86 -21.91 -2.78
N LYS A 50 0.29 -21.72 -1.58
CA LYS A 50 -0.79 -22.57 -1.06
C LYS A 50 -2.14 -22.30 -1.71
N TYR A 51 -2.50 -21.04 -1.89
CA TYR A 51 -3.85 -20.64 -2.32
C TYR A 51 -3.91 -20.09 -3.75
N GLY A 52 -2.76 -19.87 -4.39
CA GLY A 52 -2.64 -19.17 -5.67
C GLY A 52 -2.91 -17.67 -5.54
N ASP A 53 -2.72 -16.95 -6.63
CA ASP A 53 -2.90 -15.48 -6.66
C ASP A 53 -4.32 -15.06 -6.26
N LYS A 54 -5.34 -15.75 -6.78
CA LYS A 54 -6.75 -15.44 -6.46
C LYS A 54 -7.09 -15.70 -4.99
N GLY A 55 -6.60 -16.80 -4.44
CA GLY A 55 -6.81 -17.12 -3.02
C GLY A 55 -6.09 -16.13 -2.11
N PHE A 56 -4.89 -15.70 -2.47
CA PHE A 56 -4.17 -14.66 -1.73
C PHE A 56 -4.93 -13.33 -1.74
N ILE A 57 -5.43 -12.89 -2.90
CA ILE A 57 -6.23 -11.66 -3.02
C ILE A 57 -7.46 -11.71 -2.11
N GLN A 58 -8.12 -12.86 -1.99
CA GLN A 58 -9.25 -13.02 -1.09
C GLN A 58 -8.82 -12.91 0.39
N VAL A 59 -7.73 -13.58 0.78
CA VAL A 59 -7.18 -13.47 2.14
C VAL A 59 -6.80 -12.03 2.47
N GLU A 60 -6.12 -11.35 1.55
CA GLU A 60 -5.75 -9.93 1.68
C GLU A 60 -6.98 -9.03 1.83
N ASN A 61 -8.01 -9.23 1.00
CA ASN A 61 -9.27 -8.48 1.09
C ASN A 61 -9.92 -8.67 2.48
N ASP A 62 -10.03 -9.90 2.96
CA ASP A 62 -10.66 -10.21 4.25
C ASP A 62 -9.88 -9.62 5.43
N VAL A 63 -8.54 -9.66 5.40
CA VAL A 63 -7.70 -9.05 6.42
C VAL A 63 -7.87 -7.53 6.41
N ASN A 64 -7.77 -6.92 5.23
CA ASN A 64 -7.91 -5.47 5.08
C ASN A 64 -9.28 -4.95 5.52
N LEU A 65 -10.36 -5.69 5.26
CA LEU A 65 -11.70 -5.38 5.78
C LEU A 65 -11.78 -5.42 7.31
N SER A 66 -10.95 -6.21 7.96
CA SER A 66 -10.93 -6.31 9.43
C SER A 66 -10.18 -5.16 10.11
N ILE A 67 -9.41 -4.37 9.36
CA ILE A 67 -8.62 -3.25 9.88
C ILE A 67 -9.53 -2.04 10.11
N ASN A 68 -9.81 -1.72 11.37
CA ASN A 68 -10.67 -0.58 11.72
C ASN A 68 -10.12 0.22 12.90
N PRO A 69 -8.91 0.79 12.82
CA PRO A 69 -8.32 1.61 13.87
C PRO A 69 -8.73 3.07 13.74
N GLU A 70 -8.27 3.87 14.71
CA GLU A 70 -8.31 5.32 14.67
C GLU A 70 -6.89 5.89 14.75
N HIS A 71 -6.67 7.04 14.11
CA HIS A 71 -5.38 7.77 14.12
C HIS A 71 -4.19 6.87 13.77
N THR A 72 -4.30 6.19 12.63
CA THR A 72 -3.32 5.18 12.21
C THR A 72 -2.90 5.42 10.76
N VAL A 73 -1.62 5.24 10.48
CA VAL A 73 -1.09 5.09 9.13
C VAL A 73 -1.07 3.59 8.80
N ILE A 74 -1.73 3.21 7.72
CA ILE A 74 -1.86 1.82 7.26
C ILE A 74 -1.09 1.68 5.96
N ALA A 75 -0.04 0.88 5.95
CA ALA A 75 0.64 0.47 4.71
C ALA A 75 0.03 -0.83 4.21
N THR A 76 -0.40 -0.84 2.94
CA THR A 76 -1.03 -2.01 2.32
C THR A 76 -0.04 -2.77 1.43
N GLY A 77 -0.38 -4.03 1.12
CA GLY A 77 0.28 -4.76 0.04
C GLY A 77 0.00 -4.13 -1.33
N GLY A 78 0.86 -4.41 -2.30
CA GLY A 78 0.69 -3.88 -3.66
C GLY A 78 -0.55 -4.40 -4.39
N SER A 79 -1.05 -5.58 -4.02
CA SER A 79 -2.24 -6.21 -4.60
C SER A 79 -3.56 -5.83 -3.90
N ALA A 80 -3.50 -5.04 -2.82
CA ALA A 80 -4.69 -4.64 -2.05
C ALA A 80 -5.78 -3.99 -2.93
N VAL A 81 -5.40 -3.30 -4.00
CA VAL A 81 -6.32 -2.64 -4.94
C VAL A 81 -7.21 -3.58 -5.74
N TYR A 82 -6.91 -4.88 -5.77
CA TYR A 82 -7.79 -5.89 -6.34
C TYR A 82 -8.97 -6.24 -5.41
N GLY A 83 -8.84 -6.00 -4.11
CA GLY A 83 -9.89 -6.18 -3.11
C GLY A 83 -10.85 -4.98 -3.09
N ARG A 84 -11.90 -5.01 -3.92
CA ARG A 84 -12.85 -3.91 -4.04
C ARG A 84 -13.46 -3.52 -2.70
N GLU A 85 -13.93 -4.49 -1.94
CA GLU A 85 -14.62 -4.26 -0.66
C GLU A 85 -13.66 -3.65 0.37
N ALA A 86 -12.43 -4.16 0.44
CA ALA A 86 -11.39 -3.59 1.31
C ALA A 86 -11.04 -2.16 0.92
N MET A 87 -10.95 -1.84 -0.37
CA MET A 87 -10.65 -0.49 -0.82
C MET A 87 -11.79 0.49 -0.56
N GLU A 88 -13.04 0.07 -0.71
CA GLU A 88 -14.22 0.86 -0.34
C GLU A 88 -14.22 1.12 1.18
N HIS A 89 -13.96 0.08 1.99
CA HIS A 89 -13.82 0.22 3.44
C HIS A 89 -12.70 1.21 3.82
N PHE A 90 -11.53 1.13 3.20
CA PHE A 90 -10.44 2.05 3.47
C PHE A 90 -10.79 3.51 3.14
N LYS A 91 -11.57 3.76 2.10
CA LYS A 91 -12.09 5.10 1.78
C LYS A 91 -13.06 5.62 2.84
N ASP A 92 -13.84 4.74 3.45
CA ASP A 92 -14.79 5.10 4.50
C ASP A 92 -14.07 5.46 5.82
N ILE A 93 -12.97 4.78 6.14
CA ILE A 93 -12.26 4.96 7.42
C ILE A 93 -11.09 5.95 7.37
N GLY A 94 -10.69 6.44 6.19
CA GLY A 94 -9.53 7.33 6.10
C GLY A 94 -9.29 7.95 4.72
N THR A 95 -8.12 8.54 4.58
CA THR A 95 -7.64 9.14 3.32
C THR A 95 -6.69 8.16 2.62
N VAL A 96 -7.01 7.79 1.39
CA VAL A 96 -6.19 6.89 0.58
C VAL A 96 -5.14 7.69 -0.21
N VAL A 97 -3.88 7.36 0.01
CA VAL A 97 -2.72 8.02 -0.61
C VAL A 97 -2.01 7.03 -1.52
N TYR A 98 -1.93 7.35 -2.79
CA TYR A 98 -1.14 6.58 -3.76
C TYR A 98 0.29 7.13 -3.86
N LEU A 99 1.25 6.25 -3.58
CA LEU A 99 2.67 6.52 -3.79
C LEU A 99 3.04 6.07 -5.20
N GLU A 100 3.12 7.02 -6.12
CA GLU A 100 3.40 6.77 -7.52
C GLU A 100 4.90 6.78 -7.79
N LEU A 101 5.40 5.70 -8.37
CA LEU A 101 6.77 5.57 -8.88
C LEU A 101 6.73 4.95 -10.28
N PRO A 102 7.56 5.43 -11.22
CA PRO A 102 7.64 4.82 -12.55
C PRO A 102 8.24 3.41 -12.47
N PRO A 103 7.89 2.52 -13.42
CA PRO A 103 8.36 1.14 -13.44
C PRO A 103 9.87 0.99 -13.37
N GLU A 104 10.61 1.89 -14.01
CA GLU A 104 12.08 1.87 -14.08
C GLU A 104 12.72 2.01 -12.70
N GLU A 105 12.17 2.88 -11.83
CA GLU A 105 12.66 3.02 -10.46
C GLU A 105 12.24 1.83 -9.58
N LEU A 106 11.06 1.27 -9.83
CA LEU A 106 10.57 0.09 -9.12
C LEU A 106 11.41 -1.15 -9.41
N GLU A 107 11.84 -1.35 -10.66
CA GLU A 107 12.72 -2.46 -11.03
C GLU A 107 14.04 -2.45 -10.24
N VAL A 108 14.65 -1.28 -10.11
CA VAL A 108 15.88 -1.12 -9.32
C VAL A 108 15.68 -1.50 -7.85
N ARG A 109 14.49 -1.19 -7.30
CA ARG A 109 14.18 -1.45 -5.88
C ARG A 109 13.73 -2.88 -5.61
N LEU A 110 13.04 -3.52 -6.55
CA LEU A 110 12.37 -4.80 -6.33
C LEU A 110 13.30 -6.01 -6.47
N GLY A 111 14.27 -5.98 -7.39
CA GLY A 111 15.04 -7.16 -7.72
C GLY A 111 14.11 -8.29 -8.22
N SER A 112 14.18 -9.47 -7.61
CA SER A 112 13.31 -10.61 -7.96
C SER A 112 11.91 -10.47 -7.35
N LEU A 113 10.88 -10.40 -8.19
CA LEU A 113 9.47 -10.35 -7.77
C LEU A 113 9.04 -11.60 -6.98
N ARG A 114 9.57 -12.78 -7.35
CA ARG A 114 9.22 -14.05 -6.71
C ARG A 114 9.67 -14.13 -5.26
N GLU A 115 10.86 -13.63 -4.96
CA GLU A 115 11.42 -13.66 -3.60
C GLU A 115 10.70 -12.75 -2.61
N ARG A 116 9.83 -11.87 -3.09
CA ARG A 116 9.10 -10.89 -2.25
C ARG A 116 7.63 -11.22 -2.04
N GLY A 117 7.15 -12.38 -2.49
CA GLY A 117 5.74 -12.72 -2.34
C GLY A 117 4.81 -11.73 -3.07
N VAL A 118 5.13 -11.41 -4.31
CA VAL A 118 4.31 -10.51 -5.13
C VAL A 118 3.31 -11.30 -5.95
N VAL A 119 2.03 -10.98 -5.81
CA VAL A 119 0.97 -11.47 -6.70
C VAL A 119 1.24 -11.00 -8.12
N SER A 120 1.36 -11.89 -9.07
CA SER A 120 1.73 -11.52 -10.44
C SER A 120 0.61 -11.70 -11.47
N ASN A 121 -0.41 -12.52 -11.17
CA ASN A 121 -1.46 -12.89 -12.12
C ASN A 121 -0.89 -13.40 -13.46
N GLY A 122 0.23 -14.15 -13.41
CA GLY A 122 0.93 -14.66 -14.58
C GLY A 122 1.83 -13.64 -15.29
N LYS A 123 1.96 -12.42 -14.77
CA LYS A 123 2.89 -11.40 -15.26
C LYS A 123 4.32 -11.74 -14.83
N THR A 124 5.29 -11.33 -15.64
CA THR A 124 6.71 -11.65 -15.41
C THR A 124 7.58 -10.42 -15.18
N THR A 125 7.12 -9.24 -15.56
CA THR A 125 7.86 -7.98 -15.43
C THR A 125 7.14 -6.99 -14.51
N VAL A 126 7.92 -6.06 -13.95
CA VAL A 126 7.41 -4.97 -13.13
C VAL A 126 6.48 -4.07 -13.94
N GLU A 127 6.83 -3.79 -15.21
CA GLU A 127 6.01 -2.97 -16.11
C GLU A 127 4.64 -3.60 -16.37
N GLU A 128 4.59 -4.91 -16.60
CA GLU A 128 3.30 -5.61 -16.80
C GLU A 128 2.42 -5.55 -15.56
N ILE A 129 3.01 -5.73 -14.37
CA ILE A 129 2.27 -5.63 -13.10
C ILE A 129 1.83 -4.18 -12.84
N TYR A 130 2.69 -3.21 -13.14
CA TYR A 130 2.37 -1.79 -13.03
C TYR A 130 1.21 -1.41 -13.94
N ALA A 131 1.27 -1.79 -15.23
CA ALA A 131 0.21 -1.50 -16.19
C ALA A 131 -1.15 -2.08 -15.78
N ASP A 132 -1.16 -3.25 -15.15
CA ASP A 132 -2.37 -3.91 -14.65
C ASP A 132 -2.99 -3.17 -13.44
N ARG A 133 -2.20 -2.47 -12.64
CA ARG A 133 -2.61 -1.90 -11.36
C ARG A 133 -2.75 -0.39 -11.34
N VAL A 134 -2.05 0.33 -12.20
CA VAL A 134 -1.96 1.80 -12.14
C VAL A 134 -3.33 2.49 -12.17
N GLU A 135 -4.25 2.01 -13.00
CA GLU A 135 -5.59 2.58 -13.08
C GLU A 135 -6.41 2.31 -11.81
N LEU A 136 -6.19 1.17 -11.15
CA LEU A 136 -6.82 0.86 -9.86
C LEU A 136 -6.27 1.74 -8.74
N TYR A 137 -4.95 1.98 -8.69
CA TYR A 137 -4.38 2.91 -7.73
C TYR A 137 -4.97 4.31 -7.88
N LYS A 138 -5.02 4.83 -9.12
CA LYS A 138 -5.61 6.14 -9.42
C LYS A 138 -7.09 6.21 -9.07
N LYS A 139 -7.84 5.14 -9.34
CA LYS A 139 -9.28 5.07 -9.03
C LYS A 139 -9.57 5.22 -7.53
N TYR A 140 -8.76 4.60 -6.67
CA TYR A 140 -9.02 4.60 -5.23
C TYR A 140 -8.33 5.73 -4.48
N ALA A 141 -7.31 6.36 -5.07
CA ALA A 141 -6.55 7.42 -4.43
C ALA A 141 -7.38 8.71 -4.23
N ASP A 142 -7.31 9.26 -3.03
CA ASP A 142 -7.78 10.63 -2.74
C ASP A 142 -6.63 11.64 -2.91
N ILE A 143 -5.39 11.17 -2.76
CA ILE A 143 -4.15 11.93 -2.95
C ILE A 143 -3.17 11.05 -3.72
N THR A 144 -2.50 11.62 -4.73
CA THR A 144 -1.38 10.96 -5.42
C THR A 144 -0.11 11.76 -5.15
N ILE A 145 0.93 11.09 -4.69
CA ILE A 145 2.27 11.64 -4.49
C ILE A 145 3.21 11.00 -5.49
N ASN A 146 3.73 11.81 -6.40
CA ASN A 146 4.81 11.36 -7.28
C ASN A 146 6.13 11.39 -6.51
N GLU A 147 6.79 10.24 -6.41
CA GLU A 147 8.05 10.05 -5.70
C GLU A 147 9.28 10.05 -6.64
N GLU A 148 9.07 10.19 -7.96
CA GLU A 148 10.15 10.18 -8.94
C GLU A 148 11.25 11.19 -8.58
N GLY A 149 12.49 10.72 -8.46
CA GLY A 149 13.64 11.54 -8.09
C GLY A 149 13.63 12.13 -6.68
N ASN A 150 12.63 11.80 -5.85
CA ASN A 150 12.56 12.28 -4.47
C ASN A 150 13.19 11.30 -3.48
N GLN A 151 13.78 11.85 -2.42
CA GLN A 151 14.16 11.05 -1.27
C GLN A 151 12.94 10.83 -0.35
N LEU A 152 12.96 9.76 0.41
CA LEU A 152 11.90 9.42 1.37
C LEU A 152 11.51 10.60 2.26
N ARG A 153 12.51 11.37 2.72
CA ARG A 153 12.27 12.55 3.57
C ARG A 153 11.41 13.60 2.87
N ASP A 154 11.71 13.86 1.59
CA ASP A 154 10.97 14.87 0.83
C ASP A 154 9.52 14.46 0.62
N THR A 155 9.29 13.18 0.37
CA THR A 155 7.93 12.62 0.26
C THR A 155 7.16 12.71 1.58
N VAL A 156 7.82 12.43 2.71
CA VAL A 156 7.20 12.57 4.04
C VAL A 156 6.82 14.04 4.32
N GLU A 157 7.70 15.00 4.02
CA GLU A 157 7.39 16.42 4.21
C GLU A 157 6.22 16.87 3.33
N LYS A 158 6.24 16.53 2.04
CA LYS A 158 5.13 16.85 1.12
C LYS A 158 3.80 16.31 1.62
N LEU A 159 3.78 15.03 2.05
CA LEU A 159 2.56 14.40 2.54
C LEU A 159 2.10 15.02 3.86
N TYR A 160 3.03 15.31 4.76
CA TYR A 160 2.74 16.02 6.01
C TYR A 160 2.07 17.37 5.76
N ASP A 161 2.62 18.19 4.86
CA ASP A 161 2.07 19.50 4.52
C ASP A 161 0.66 19.41 3.92
N ILE A 162 0.41 18.43 3.06
CA ILE A 162 -0.92 18.20 2.48
C ILE A 162 -1.93 17.80 3.56
N ILE A 163 -1.52 16.94 4.50
CA ILE A 163 -2.36 16.45 5.57
C ILE A 163 -2.75 17.59 6.53
N ILE A 164 -1.76 18.37 6.99
CA ILE A 164 -2.00 19.48 7.94
C ILE A 164 -2.84 20.59 7.29
N ASN A 165 -2.60 20.91 6.02
CA ASN A 165 -3.38 21.91 5.32
C ASN A 165 -4.85 21.47 5.12
N LYS A 166 -5.13 20.20 4.89
CA LYS A 166 -6.51 19.68 4.85
C LYS A 166 -7.23 19.84 6.19
N ASP A 167 -6.55 19.64 7.31
CA ASP A 167 -7.16 19.81 8.64
C ASP A 167 -7.42 21.27 9.02
N SER A 168 -6.70 22.20 8.41
CA SER A 168 -6.87 23.63 8.66
C SER A 168 -8.11 24.24 7.99
N TYR A 169 -8.75 23.49 7.08
CA TYR A 169 -9.94 23.94 6.33
C TYR A 169 -11.24 23.20 6.73
N ASN A 170 -11.20 22.30 7.71
CA ASN A 170 -12.35 21.62 8.30
C ASN A 170 -12.54 22.02 9.76
#